data_a85e45fccea33684f0c49a5d5e596133
#
_entry.id   a85e45fccea33684f0c49a5d5e596133
#
_cell.length_a   1.000
_cell.length_b   1.000
_cell.length_c   1.000
_cell.angle_alpha   90.00
_cell.angle_beta   90.00
_cell.angle_gamma   90.00
#
_symmetry.space_group_name_H-M   'P 1'
#
loop_
_entity.id
_entity.type
_entity.pdbx_description
1 polymer ?
#
loop_
_entity_poly.entity_id
_entity_poly.type
_entity_poly.pdbx_seq_one_letter_code
_entity_poly.pdbx_strand_id
1 'polypeptide(L)'
;MKLKHKIFTFVLSICMIVTCLPMAALADNVPQGRWTEYAADTFSGGNGTKDDPYQIGTAEQLALLVKDVNAGSKTHTGEYFILTDDIDLSGHVWTPLGYETYASGGGSAQSFQGYFDGNNKKITGLYVDEREGDEHGKNRNSGLFGRVGAVGTEPVIQNLIVENATVFTGDGNPNNEDDNYGAGVLIGSITVIGNNVEYASVKNCTVSGTVNSTKNAGGLVGDASYTHFENCSADVKVGGYNTSGGFVGNAFESQLTDCTASGDVTSYGWCTGGFAGLLFYNTTVEHCAAFGNVEAGDWNLGGFAGYTENAVTISNSIAMGDVKSNVTGWDPKTGGFLGTAWDSSVKLEKCHAAGKITTEITDTVGGLIGFDAGSSIIGCSFDNEKNPSFSGLAGVIAQSTAGVKASICADYYGGHDMAAKPEQKPTCTEDGHEAGNECRRCGYKEGFGVIKAPGHTGGTATCKDKAICEVCHEAYGETDANNHADLKHFDAKAATKDAEGNIEYWYCENCDKYFGDAAATKEITKADTITEKLSDGEGEKVPQTGENSNIMLWIALFVISGCALTGAAFISRKKKSF
;
A
#
# COMPACT_ATOMS: atom_id res chain seq x y z
N MET A 1 20.32 9.42 40.31
CA MET A 1 18.98 8.87 40.20
C MET A 1 17.85 9.91 40.23
N LYS A 2 18.01 11.06 40.81
CA LYS A 2 16.97 12.12 40.87
C LYS A 2 16.84 13.02 39.63
N LEU A 3 17.80 12.99 38.70
CA LEU A 3 17.76 13.80 37.48
C LEU A 3 17.03 13.10 36.31
N LYS A 4 17.07 11.79 36.25
CA LYS A 4 16.37 11.02 35.21
C LYS A 4 14.82 11.00 35.37
N HIS A 5 14.33 11.12 36.61
CA HIS A 5 12.88 11.19 36.87
C HIS A 5 12.27 12.56 36.47
N LYS A 6 13.04 13.64 36.56
CA LYS A 6 12.52 14.96 36.15
C LYS A 6 12.46 15.15 34.64
N ILE A 7 13.36 14.51 33.90
CA ILE A 7 13.34 14.55 32.42
C ILE A 7 12.18 13.69 31.90
N PHE A 8 11.91 12.53 32.51
CA PHE A 8 10.80 11.65 32.13
C PHE A 8 9.42 12.28 32.36
N THR A 9 9.25 12.99 33.49
CA THR A 9 7.99 13.70 33.79
C THR A 9 7.79 14.92 32.88
N PHE A 10 8.86 15.56 32.41
CA PHE A 10 8.77 16.73 31.53
C PHE A 10 8.47 16.30 30.07
N VAL A 11 9.02 15.17 29.62
CA VAL A 11 8.72 14.59 28.30
C VAL A 11 7.28 14.03 28.24
N LEU A 12 6.80 13.40 29.33
CA LEU A 12 5.41 12.95 29.41
C LEU A 12 4.40 14.13 29.41
N SER A 13 4.75 15.25 30.07
CA SER A 13 3.90 16.46 30.06
C SER A 13 3.88 17.15 28.69
N ILE A 14 4.99 17.09 27.91
CA ILE A 14 5.02 17.65 26.56
C ILE A 14 4.29 16.75 25.57
N CYS A 15 4.36 15.42 25.70
CA CYS A 15 3.56 14.50 24.87
C CYS A 15 2.05 14.62 25.14
N MET A 16 1.62 14.89 26.40
CA MET A 16 0.20 15.17 26.68
C MET A 16 -0.28 16.52 26.17
N ILE A 17 0.60 17.51 26.03
CA ILE A 17 0.23 18.85 25.54
C ILE A 17 0.11 18.87 24.00
N VAL A 18 0.82 17.99 23.27
CA VAL A 18 0.77 17.94 21.79
C VAL A 18 -0.44 17.16 21.28
N THR A 19 -1.02 16.25 22.08
CA THR A 19 -2.25 15.52 21.70
C THR A 19 -3.55 16.23 22.10
N CYS A 20 -3.47 17.34 22.87
CA CYS A 20 -4.63 18.12 23.29
C CYS A 20 -4.83 19.43 22.51
N LEU A 21 -4.14 19.64 21.39
CA LEU A 21 -4.33 20.81 20.54
C LEU A 21 -4.71 20.35 19.13
N PRO A 22 -6.01 20.08 18.90
CA PRO A 22 -6.91 21.03 18.27
C PRO A 22 -8.39 20.93 18.65
N MET A 23 -8.74 20.68 19.91
CA MET A 23 -10.15 20.79 20.29
C MET A 23 -10.65 22.24 20.43
N ALA A 24 -9.75 23.21 20.55
CA ALA A 24 -10.13 24.62 20.63
C ALA A 24 -10.42 25.31 19.29
N ALA A 25 -10.01 24.70 18.16
CA ALA A 25 -10.27 25.26 16.83
C ALA A 25 -11.60 24.79 16.19
N LEU A 26 -12.28 23.83 16.80
CA LEU A 26 -13.62 23.36 16.37
C LEU A 26 -14.76 24.05 17.12
N ALA A 27 -14.47 24.90 18.10
CA ALA A 27 -15.50 25.54 18.94
C ALA A 27 -16.31 26.64 18.22
N ASP A 28 -15.86 27.11 17.06
CA ASP A 28 -16.51 28.23 16.38
C ASP A 28 -17.60 27.85 15.36
N ASN A 29 -17.85 26.53 15.10
CA ASN A 29 -18.84 26.07 14.12
C ASN A 29 -19.67 24.86 14.59
N VAL A 30 -19.84 24.65 15.87
CA VAL A 30 -20.76 23.61 16.35
C VAL A 30 -22.20 24.03 16.07
N PRO A 31 -23.01 23.25 15.34
CA PRO A 31 -24.41 23.57 15.10
C PRO A 31 -25.16 23.76 16.40
N GLN A 32 -26.09 24.70 16.46
CA GLN A 32 -26.88 24.99 17.65
C GLN A 32 -28.34 24.53 17.48
N GLY A 33 -28.96 24.05 18.56
CA GLY A 33 -30.31 23.46 18.50
C GLY A 33 -30.30 22.08 17.82
N ARG A 34 -31.42 21.41 17.87
CA ARG A 34 -31.58 20.08 17.26
C ARG A 34 -32.57 20.12 16.11
N TRP A 35 -32.33 19.36 15.04
CA TRP A 35 -33.25 19.25 13.91
C TRP A 35 -34.67 18.85 14.30
N THR A 36 -34.86 18.08 15.38
CA THR A 36 -36.18 17.71 15.89
C THR A 36 -37.04 18.90 16.32
N GLU A 37 -36.48 20.06 16.64
CA GLU A 37 -37.17 21.30 16.94
C GLU A 37 -37.79 21.95 15.70
N TYR A 38 -37.25 21.63 14.53
CA TYR A 38 -37.63 22.16 13.20
C TYR A 38 -38.36 21.12 12.34
N ALA A 39 -38.74 19.97 12.91
CA ALA A 39 -39.37 18.90 12.17
C ALA A 39 -40.66 19.37 11.48
N ALA A 40 -40.84 18.99 10.22
CA ALA A 40 -42.04 19.26 9.45
C ALA A 40 -43.27 18.58 10.07
N ASP A 41 -44.47 19.03 9.68
CA ASP A 41 -45.72 18.40 10.11
C ASP A 41 -46.08 17.18 9.23
N THR A 42 -45.59 17.13 7.99
CA THR A 42 -45.89 16.07 7.00
C THR A 42 -44.71 15.77 6.08
N PHE A 43 -44.66 14.56 5.54
CA PHE A 43 -43.78 14.23 4.40
C PHE A 43 -44.25 14.95 3.13
N SER A 44 -43.39 15.02 2.11
CA SER A 44 -43.71 15.69 0.83
C SER A 44 -44.84 14.98 0.06
N GLY A 45 -45.00 13.68 0.25
CA GLY A 45 -46.00 12.88 -0.44
C GLY A 45 -45.84 11.40 -0.10
N GLY A 46 -46.58 10.57 -0.81
CA GLY A 46 -46.63 9.11 -0.59
C GLY A 46 -47.54 8.69 0.55
N ASN A 47 -47.81 7.39 0.64
CA ASN A 47 -48.65 6.79 1.68
C ASN A 47 -47.93 5.67 2.47
N GLY A 48 -46.60 5.54 2.25
CA GLY A 48 -45.75 4.56 2.95
C GLY A 48 -45.82 3.15 2.40
N THR A 49 -46.50 2.91 1.29
CA THR A 49 -46.50 1.61 0.63
C THR A 49 -45.28 1.46 -0.29
N LYS A 50 -45.00 0.23 -0.70
CA LYS A 50 -43.89 -0.04 -1.62
C LYS A 50 -44.03 0.69 -2.96
N ASP A 51 -45.25 0.80 -3.47
CA ASP A 51 -45.54 1.43 -4.77
C ASP A 51 -45.69 2.97 -4.66
N ASP A 52 -45.92 3.49 -3.44
CA ASP A 52 -46.05 4.91 -3.14
C ASP A 52 -45.40 5.25 -1.78
N PRO A 53 -44.05 5.20 -1.70
CA PRO A 53 -43.31 5.43 -0.46
C PRO A 53 -43.45 6.88 0.04
N TYR A 54 -43.35 7.10 1.34
CA TYR A 54 -43.24 8.44 1.90
C TYR A 54 -42.04 9.16 1.33
N GLN A 55 -42.24 10.39 0.84
CA GLN A 55 -41.24 11.21 0.16
C GLN A 55 -40.60 12.20 1.13
N ILE A 56 -39.28 12.19 1.20
CA ILE A 56 -38.46 13.07 2.05
C ILE A 56 -37.52 13.87 1.15
N GLY A 57 -37.70 15.20 1.10
CA GLY A 57 -36.90 16.10 0.31
C GLY A 57 -36.16 17.17 1.12
N THR A 58 -36.41 17.26 2.44
CA THR A 58 -35.78 18.27 3.30
C THR A 58 -35.33 17.69 4.65
N ALA A 59 -34.46 18.42 5.34
CA ALA A 59 -33.97 18.06 6.66
C ALA A 59 -35.12 18.04 7.70
N GLU A 60 -36.07 18.96 7.60
CA GLU A 60 -37.24 19.02 8.48
C GLU A 60 -38.15 17.80 8.31
N GLN A 61 -38.29 17.29 7.08
CA GLN A 61 -39.05 16.05 6.83
C GLN A 61 -38.31 14.80 7.32
N LEU A 62 -36.98 14.78 7.21
CA LEU A 62 -36.18 13.71 7.80
C LEU A 62 -36.26 13.75 9.34
N ALA A 63 -36.27 14.96 9.92
CA ALA A 63 -36.46 15.15 11.36
C ALA A 63 -37.87 14.75 11.85
N LEU A 64 -38.90 14.84 10.99
CA LEU A 64 -40.23 14.30 11.31
C LEU A 64 -40.17 12.77 11.53
N LEU A 65 -39.46 12.05 10.67
CA LEU A 65 -39.27 10.60 10.86
C LEU A 65 -38.57 10.28 12.19
N VAL A 66 -37.56 11.10 12.58
CA VAL A 66 -36.92 10.98 13.90
C VAL A 66 -37.95 11.15 15.03
N LYS A 67 -38.78 12.17 14.97
CA LYS A 67 -39.83 12.43 16.01
C LYS A 67 -40.82 11.29 16.09
N ASP A 68 -41.30 10.79 14.97
CA ASP A 68 -42.28 9.69 14.94
C ASP A 68 -41.71 8.43 15.61
N VAL A 69 -40.48 8.04 15.27
CA VAL A 69 -39.83 6.85 15.83
C VAL A 69 -39.43 7.07 17.28
N ASN A 70 -38.78 8.17 17.62
CA ASN A 70 -38.25 8.40 18.97
C ASN A 70 -39.34 8.63 20.00
N ALA A 71 -40.50 9.15 19.63
CA ALA A 71 -41.67 9.25 20.51
C ALA A 71 -42.33 7.88 20.80
N GLY A 72 -41.89 6.82 20.09
CA GLY A 72 -42.51 5.49 20.20
C GLY A 72 -43.94 5.42 19.64
N SER A 73 -44.37 6.45 18.94
CA SER A 73 -45.73 6.52 18.36
C SER A 73 -45.85 5.65 17.10
N LYS A 74 -44.74 5.52 16.32
CA LYS A 74 -44.67 4.70 15.13
C LYS A 74 -43.23 4.15 14.93
N THR A 75 -43.13 2.87 14.73
CA THR A 75 -41.88 2.18 14.39
C THR A 75 -41.68 2.08 12.87
N HIS A 76 -42.72 2.39 12.11
CA HIS A 76 -42.79 2.30 10.65
C HIS A 76 -42.52 0.89 10.10
N THR A 77 -42.87 -0.15 10.84
CA THR A 77 -42.69 -1.54 10.38
C THR A 77 -43.46 -1.78 9.09
N GLY A 78 -42.72 -2.22 8.03
CA GLY A 78 -43.28 -2.50 6.72
C GLY A 78 -43.64 -1.26 5.91
N GLU A 79 -43.34 -0.05 6.38
CA GLU A 79 -43.50 1.20 5.61
C GLU A 79 -42.25 1.57 4.85
N TYR A 80 -42.44 2.26 3.73
CA TYR A 80 -41.40 2.61 2.75
C TYR A 80 -41.17 4.12 2.72
N PHE A 81 -39.89 4.51 2.70
CA PHE A 81 -39.42 5.89 2.61
C PHE A 81 -38.44 6.04 1.46
N ILE A 82 -38.49 7.17 0.76
CA ILE A 82 -37.56 7.49 -0.32
C ILE A 82 -37.09 8.94 -0.24
N LEU A 83 -35.80 9.16 -0.43
CA LEU A 83 -35.29 10.52 -0.61
C LEU A 83 -35.59 11.02 -2.02
N THR A 84 -36.14 12.25 -2.13
CA THR A 84 -36.39 12.90 -3.40
C THR A 84 -35.30 13.88 -3.79
N ASP A 85 -34.59 14.45 -2.82
CA ASP A 85 -33.56 15.48 -3.00
C ASP A 85 -32.34 15.21 -2.09
N ASP A 86 -31.21 15.86 -2.40
CA ASP A 86 -30.07 15.90 -1.50
C ASP A 86 -30.42 16.74 -0.25
N ILE A 87 -29.94 16.33 0.91
CA ILE A 87 -30.28 16.95 2.21
C ILE A 87 -29.02 17.47 2.88
N ASP A 88 -29.03 18.76 3.28
CA ASP A 88 -28.00 19.37 4.11
C ASP A 88 -28.43 19.43 5.56
N LEU A 89 -27.69 18.74 6.45
CA LEU A 89 -27.92 18.71 7.89
C LEU A 89 -26.99 19.65 8.68
N SER A 90 -26.18 20.47 8.02
CA SER A 90 -25.17 21.32 8.69
C SER A 90 -25.75 22.40 9.61
N GLY A 91 -27.04 22.70 9.51
CA GLY A 91 -27.69 23.79 10.27
C GLY A 91 -27.86 23.52 11.77
N HIS A 92 -28.10 22.28 12.17
CA HIS A 92 -28.43 21.89 13.54
C HIS A 92 -27.83 20.54 13.90
N VAL A 93 -27.73 20.26 15.19
CA VAL A 93 -27.31 18.95 15.71
C VAL A 93 -28.36 17.90 15.32
N TRP A 94 -27.90 16.79 14.77
CA TRP A 94 -28.78 15.67 14.43
C TRP A 94 -29.10 14.84 15.67
N THR A 95 -30.36 14.53 15.88
CA THR A 95 -30.80 13.52 16.84
C THR A 95 -30.86 12.17 16.13
N PRO A 96 -30.16 11.13 16.57
CA PRO A 96 -30.20 9.82 15.93
C PRO A 96 -31.62 9.27 15.81
N LEU A 97 -31.93 8.69 14.65
CA LEU A 97 -33.23 8.06 14.40
C LEU A 97 -33.28 6.69 15.10
N GLY A 98 -34.10 6.58 16.12
CA GLY A 98 -34.12 5.45 17.05
C GLY A 98 -33.03 5.57 18.12
N TYR A 99 -33.25 4.96 19.28
CA TYR A 99 -32.31 4.98 20.40
C TYR A 99 -32.49 3.74 21.29
N GLU A 100 -31.51 3.51 22.13
CA GLU A 100 -31.59 2.58 23.26
C GLU A 100 -30.97 3.22 24.49
N THR A 101 -31.64 3.16 25.61
CA THR A 101 -31.09 3.64 26.88
C THR A 101 -30.84 2.45 27.79
N TYR A 102 -29.66 2.39 28.34
CA TYR A 102 -29.29 1.40 29.34
C TYR A 102 -29.45 2.05 30.73
N ALA A 103 -30.48 1.67 31.46
CA ALA A 103 -30.65 2.06 32.86
C ALA A 103 -30.67 0.81 33.75
N SER A 104 -30.00 0.86 34.89
CA SER A 104 -30.07 -0.17 35.91
C SER A 104 -31.54 -0.30 36.43
N GLY A 105 -32.35 -1.12 35.77
CA GLY A 105 -33.77 -1.30 36.10
C GLY A 105 -34.73 -1.39 34.90
N GLY A 106 -34.24 -1.33 33.68
CA GLY A 106 -35.00 -1.45 32.44
C GLY A 106 -34.81 -0.25 31.55
N GLY A 107 -34.14 -0.45 30.46
CA GLY A 107 -33.95 0.56 29.40
C GLY A 107 -35.18 0.72 28.52
N SER A 108 -35.30 1.86 27.86
CA SER A 108 -36.28 2.11 26.81
C SER A 108 -35.56 2.03 25.47
N ALA A 109 -36.15 1.39 24.47
CA ALA A 109 -35.59 1.32 23.12
C ALA A 109 -36.66 1.65 22.10
N GLN A 110 -36.30 2.49 21.15
CA GLN A 110 -37.07 2.79 19.96
C GLN A 110 -36.19 2.54 18.73
N SER A 111 -36.74 1.94 17.70
CA SER A 111 -35.98 1.59 16.52
C SER A 111 -36.75 1.84 15.22
N PHE A 112 -36.03 2.20 14.20
CA PHE A 112 -36.57 2.20 12.85
C PHE A 112 -36.70 0.77 12.31
N GLN A 113 -37.86 0.41 11.81
CA GLN A 113 -38.19 -0.97 11.40
C GLN A 113 -38.71 -1.05 9.96
N GLY A 114 -38.64 0.04 9.21
CA GLY A 114 -39.13 0.17 7.84
C GLY A 114 -38.06 -0.03 6.76
N TYR A 115 -38.44 0.38 5.55
CA TYR A 115 -37.60 0.37 4.36
C TYR A 115 -37.22 1.81 4.01
N PHE A 116 -35.91 2.12 3.99
CA PHE A 116 -35.39 3.46 3.66
C PHE A 116 -34.52 3.39 2.40
N ASP A 117 -34.98 4.02 1.33
CA ASP A 117 -34.24 4.15 0.08
C ASP A 117 -33.70 5.57 -0.08
N GLY A 118 -32.38 5.71 -0.02
CA GLY A 118 -31.71 6.98 -0.28
C GLY A 118 -31.78 7.43 -1.74
N ASN A 119 -32.22 6.56 -2.66
CA ASN A 119 -32.38 6.90 -4.09
C ASN A 119 -31.12 7.53 -4.72
N ASN A 120 -29.95 7.14 -4.25
CA ASN A 120 -28.63 7.70 -4.58
C ASN A 120 -28.50 9.22 -4.30
N LYS A 121 -29.33 9.75 -3.40
CA LYS A 121 -29.22 11.13 -2.90
C LYS A 121 -28.18 11.20 -1.79
N LYS A 122 -27.72 12.43 -1.56
CA LYS A 122 -26.71 12.74 -0.56
C LYS A 122 -27.32 13.36 0.69
N ILE A 123 -26.82 12.93 1.84
CA ILE A 123 -26.97 13.64 3.10
C ILE A 123 -25.61 14.20 3.46
N THR A 124 -25.51 15.52 3.66
CA THR A 124 -24.25 16.21 3.99
C THR A 124 -24.35 16.93 5.33
N GLY A 125 -23.21 17.20 5.97
CA GLY A 125 -23.16 18.00 7.19
C GLY A 125 -23.79 17.33 8.41
N LEU A 126 -23.91 16.01 8.41
CA LEU A 126 -24.40 15.25 9.59
C LEU A 126 -23.47 15.51 10.79
N TYR A 127 -24.02 16.13 11.83
CA TYR A 127 -23.33 16.32 13.11
C TYR A 127 -24.14 15.72 14.25
N VAL A 128 -23.60 14.65 14.84
CA VAL A 128 -24.18 13.95 15.99
C VAL A 128 -23.28 14.15 17.21
N ASP A 129 -23.86 14.62 18.31
CA ASP A 129 -23.17 14.73 19.60
C ASP A 129 -24.07 14.25 20.73
N GLU A 130 -23.88 13.01 21.15
CA GLU A 130 -24.64 12.38 22.23
C GLU A 130 -23.88 12.35 23.56
N ARG A 131 -22.77 13.09 23.69
CA ARG A 131 -22.00 13.17 24.94
C ARG A 131 -22.77 13.87 26.05
N GLU A 132 -23.54 14.90 25.70
CA GLU A 132 -24.42 15.59 26.65
C GLU A 132 -25.83 15.00 26.68
N GLY A 133 -26.20 14.26 25.61
CA GLY A 133 -27.52 13.63 25.50
C GLY A 133 -28.66 14.60 25.25
N ASP A 134 -29.86 14.09 25.40
CA ASP A 134 -31.13 14.82 25.35
C ASP A 134 -32.12 14.28 26.43
N GLU A 135 -33.42 14.52 26.23
CA GLU A 135 -34.49 14.04 27.13
C GLU A 135 -34.56 12.50 27.27
N HIS A 136 -33.94 11.75 26.33
CA HIS A 136 -33.87 10.29 26.35
C HIS A 136 -32.58 9.75 26.98
N GLY A 137 -31.68 10.64 27.45
CA GLY A 137 -30.44 10.26 28.11
C GLY A 137 -29.19 10.57 27.31
N LYS A 138 -28.03 10.16 27.85
CA LYS A 138 -26.69 10.35 27.26
C LYS A 138 -26.16 9.05 26.68
N ASN A 139 -25.09 9.16 25.88
CA ASN A 139 -24.27 8.03 25.46
C ASN A 139 -25.09 6.91 24.80
N ARG A 140 -25.86 7.28 23.80
CA ARG A 140 -26.72 6.37 23.05
C ARG A 140 -26.08 5.89 21.77
N ASN A 141 -26.67 4.86 21.15
CA ASN A 141 -26.34 4.47 19.80
C ASN A 141 -26.43 5.66 18.85
N SER A 142 -25.35 5.95 18.13
CA SER A 142 -25.15 7.21 17.42
C SER A 142 -24.83 7.02 15.95
N GLY A 143 -25.48 7.83 15.11
CA GLY A 143 -25.35 7.85 13.65
C GLY A 143 -26.52 8.60 13.05
N LEU A 144 -26.67 8.53 11.73
CA LEU A 144 -27.90 8.99 11.09
C LEU A 144 -29.11 8.23 11.68
N PHE A 145 -28.97 6.90 11.76
CA PHE A 145 -29.85 6.03 12.50
C PHE A 145 -29.14 5.64 13.80
N GLY A 146 -29.78 5.88 14.93
CA GLY A 146 -29.26 5.43 16.23
C GLY A 146 -29.51 3.92 16.41
N ARG A 147 -30.75 3.47 16.19
CA ARG A 147 -31.13 2.06 16.30
C ARG A 147 -32.04 1.61 15.18
N VAL A 148 -31.71 0.47 14.57
CA VAL A 148 -32.47 -0.15 13.48
C VAL A 148 -32.85 -1.58 13.87
N GLY A 149 -34.07 -1.99 13.51
CA GLY A 149 -34.55 -3.34 13.67
C GLY A 149 -35.17 -3.64 15.06
N ALA A 150 -35.92 -4.70 15.12
CA ALA A 150 -36.48 -5.33 16.30
C ALA A 150 -36.75 -6.80 16.02
N VAL A 151 -37.19 -7.55 17.04
CA VAL A 151 -37.58 -8.96 16.90
C VAL A 151 -38.66 -9.10 15.84
N GLY A 152 -38.44 -9.95 14.85
CA GLY A 152 -39.39 -10.25 13.79
C GLY A 152 -39.55 -9.15 12.73
N THR A 153 -38.51 -8.31 12.50
CA THR A 153 -38.54 -7.28 11.47
C THR A 153 -37.35 -7.44 10.50
N GLU A 154 -37.55 -7.04 9.25
CA GLU A 154 -36.52 -7.06 8.18
C GLU A 154 -36.31 -5.63 7.64
N PRO A 155 -35.72 -4.71 8.41
CA PRO A 155 -35.50 -3.36 7.95
C PRO A 155 -34.48 -3.32 6.82
N VAL A 156 -34.69 -2.42 5.86
CA VAL A 156 -33.77 -2.21 4.74
C VAL A 156 -33.34 -0.75 4.69
N ILE A 157 -32.03 -0.53 4.59
CA ILE A 157 -31.45 0.80 4.32
C ILE A 157 -30.57 0.64 3.06
N GLN A 158 -30.90 1.39 2.01
CA GLN A 158 -30.19 1.21 0.75
C GLN A 158 -29.98 2.51 -0.05
N ASN A 159 -29.01 2.46 -0.98
CA ASN A 159 -28.75 3.50 -1.98
C ASN A 159 -28.56 4.89 -1.36
N LEU A 160 -27.87 4.99 -0.25
CA LEU A 160 -27.69 6.24 0.52
C LEU A 160 -26.23 6.67 0.57
N ILE A 161 -26.00 7.95 0.35
CA ILE A 161 -24.68 8.58 0.43
C ILE A 161 -24.68 9.56 1.60
N VAL A 162 -23.76 9.38 2.59
CA VAL A 162 -23.59 10.34 3.70
C VAL A 162 -22.17 10.88 3.65
N GLU A 163 -22.03 12.18 3.41
CA GLU A 163 -20.71 12.81 3.24
C GLU A 163 -20.40 13.81 4.36
N ASN A 164 -19.13 13.86 4.76
CA ASN A 164 -18.60 14.83 5.73
C ASN A 164 -19.31 14.76 7.10
N ALA A 165 -19.60 13.56 7.57
CA ALA A 165 -20.25 13.34 8.86
C ALA A 165 -19.27 13.52 10.03
N THR A 166 -19.82 13.94 11.18
CA THR A 166 -19.13 13.95 12.46
C THR A 166 -20.03 13.33 13.51
N VAL A 167 -19.56 12.24 14.12
CA VAL A 167 -20.32 11.50 15.14
C VAL A 167 -19.49 11.39 16.40
N PHE A 168 -20.03 11.92 17.51
CA PHE A 168 -19.47 11.80 18.84
C PHE A 168 -20.45 11.09 19.77
N THR A 169 -19.94 10.08 20.51
CA THR A 169 -20.69 9.46 21.59
C THR A 169 -19.76 9.01 22.71
N GLY A 170 -20.28 8.88 23.92
CA GLY A 170 -19.51 8.47 25.09
C GLY A 170 -19.17 9.63 26.02
N ASP A 171 -19.06 9.31 27.32
CA ASP A 171 -18.80 10.27 28.39
C ASP A 171 -17.30 10.54 28.61
N GLY A 172 -16.43 9.99 27.77
CA GLY A 172 -14.98 10.04 27.94
C GLY A 172 -14.43 9.07 28.99
N ASN A 173 -15.30 8.27 29.63
CA ASN A 173 -14.92 7.25 30.60
C ASN A 173 -15.05 5.83 30.00
N PRO A 174 -13.97 5.23 29.58
CA PRO A 174 -13.99 3.90 28.99
C PRO A 174 -14.36 2.79 29.97
N ASN A 175 -14.27 3.06 31.26
CA ASN A 175 -14.57 2.09 32.33
C ASN A 175 -16.04 2.13 32.79
N ASN A 176 -16.87 2.92 32.13
CA ASN A 176 -18.31 2.92 32.45
C ASN A 176 -18.94 1.65 31.88
N GLU A 177 -19.19 0.65 32.76
CA GLU A 177 -19.70 -0.67 32.37
C GLU A 177 -21.19 -0.65 31.96
N ASP A 178 -21.92 0.40 32.34
CA ASP A 178 -23.35 0.51 32.05
C ASP A 178 -23.65 0.99 30.59
N ASP A 179 -22.63 1.42 29.86
CA ASP A 179 -22.77 1.98 28.53
C ASP A 179 -22.35 0.96 27.43
N ASN A 180 -23.31 0.22 26.90
CA ASN A 180 -23.10 -0.64 25.74
C ASN A 180 -23.78 -0.04 24.51
N TYR A 181 -23.11 0.90 23.84
CA TYR A 181 -23.63 1.62 22.68
C TYR A 181 -22.66 1.54 21.50
N GLY A 182 -23.23 1.57 20.29
CA GLY A 182 -22.51 1.59 19.04
C GLY A 182 -22.52 2.98 18.40
N ALA A 183 -21.45 3.32 17.71
CA ALA A 183 -21.35 4.53 16.90
C ALA A 183 -20.90 4.20 15.47
N GLY A 184 -21.64 4.72 14.49
CA GLY A 184 -21.29 4.66 13.07
C GLY A 184 -21.84 5.88 12.36
N VAL A 185 -21.32 6.23 11.20
CA VAL A 185 -21.88 7.34 10.43
C VAL A 185 -23.32 7.06 10.01
N LEU A 186 -23.58 5.85 9.54
CA LEU A 186 -24.90 5.48 9.08
C LEU A 186 -25.76 4.97 10.23
N ILE A 187 -25.28 4.01 11.00
CA ILE A 187 -26.09 3.33 12.03
C ILE A 187 -25.26 3.12 13.29
N GLY A 188 -25.82 3.48 14.43
CA GLY A 188 -25.23 3.16 15.73
C GLY A 188 -25.34 1.67 16.04
N SER A 189 -26.54 1.11 16.04
CA SER A 189 -26.78 -0.32 16.31
C SER A 189 -27.89 -0.90 15.45
N ILE A 190 -27.66 -2.10 14.96
CA ILE A 190 -28.69 -2.95 14.32
C ILE A 190 -28.94 -4.14 15.23
N THR A 191 -30.18 -4.26 15.70
CA THR A 191 -30.58 -5.36 16.58
C THR A 191 -31.80 -6.04 15.99
N VAL A 192 -31.56 -7.18 15.34
CA VAL A 192 -32.62 -8.09 14.90
C VAL A 192 -32.48 -9.37 15.72
N ILE A 193 -33.46 -9.73 16.50
CA ILE A 193 -33.45 -10.93 17.31
C ILE A 193 -34.72 -11.71 17.00
N GLY A 194 -34.62 -12.93 16.50
CA GLY A 194 -35.77 -13.77 16.20
C GLY A 194 -35.44 -15.25 16.16
N ASN A 195 -36.41 -16.09 16.54
CA ASN A 195 -36.29 -17.55 16.44
C ASN A 195 -36.37 -18.06 14.99
N ASN A 196 -36.82 -17.23 14.04
CA ASN A 196 -36.78 -17.44 12.61
C ASN A 196 -35.88 -16.33 12.07
N VAL A 197 -34.70 -16.66 11.61
CA VAL A 197 -33.61 -15.74 11.27
C VAL A 197 -34.06 -14.78 10.17
N GLU A 198 -34.59 -13.63 10.60
CA GLU A 198 -34.85 -12.49 9.73
C GLU A 198 -33.62 -11.58 9.82
N TYR A 199 -33.15 -11.06 8.69
CA TYR A 199 -31.96 -10.22 8.61
C TYR A 199 -32.33 -8.79 8.25
N ALA A 200 -31.71 -7.83 8.93
CA ALA A 200 -31.63 -6.47 8.40
C ALA A 200 -30.80 -6.45 7.10
N SER A 201 -31.06 -5.50 6.24
CA SER A 201 -30.28 -5.36 5.00
C SER A 201 -29.78 -3.93 4.84
N VAL A 202 -28.46 -3.78 4.60
CA VAL A 202 -27.81 -2.49 4.29
C VAL A 202 -27.06 -2.65 2.96
N LYS A 203 -27.50 -1.92 1.92
CA LYS A 203 -27.00 -2.11 0.55
C LYS A 203 -26.67 -0.83 -0.15
N ASN A 204 -25.59 -0.84 -0.96
CA ASN A 204 -25.20 0.30 -1.80
C ASN A 204 -25.10 1.61 -1.02
N CYS A 205 -24.60 1.56 0.20
CA CYS A 205 -24.44 2.74 1.06
C CYS A 205 -22.97 3.18 1.10
N THR A 206 -22.75 4.48 0.96
CA THR A 206 -21.41 5.07 1.03
C THR A 206 -21.40 6.15 2.11
N VAL A 207 -20.41 6.09 3.00
CA VAL A 207 -20.26 7.09 4.05
C VAL A 207 -18.84 7.66 4.11
N SER A 208 -18.74 8.93 4.52
CA SER A 208 -17.45 9.57 4.80
C SER A 208 -17.54 10.52 6.00
N GLY A 209 -16.42 10.66 6.73
CA GLY A 209 -16.37 11.57 7.87
C GLY A 209 -15.50 11.08 9.03
N THR A 210 -15.97 11.34 10.25
CA THR A 210 -15.27 10.98 11.49
C THR A 210 -16.26 10.40 12.49
N VAL A 211 -15.87 9.30 13.16
CA VAL A 211 -16.59 8.70 14.30
C VAL A 211 -15.63 8.67 15.48
N ASN A 212 -16.08 9.18 16.64
CA ASN A 212 -15.38 9.05 17.91
C ASN A 212 -16.33 8.49 18.97
N SER A 213 -15.95 7.35 19.55
CA SER A 213 -16.75 6.67 20.57
C SER A 213 -15.89 6.13 21.70
N THR A 214 -16.39 6.17 22.93
CA THR A 214 -15.73 5.51 24.07
C THR A 214 -16.10 4.03 24.19
N LYS A 215 -16.95 3.52 23.33
CA LYS A 215 -17.35 2.09 23.27
C LYS A 215 -17.10 1.53 21.86
N ASN A 216 -18.13 0.97 21.24
CA ASN A 216 -17.99 0.31 19.94
C ASN A 216 -18.08 1.33 18.81
N ALA A 217 -17.07 1.38 17.97
CA ALA A 217 -16.97 2.34 16.88
C ALA A 217 -16.79 1.62 15.53
N GLY A 218 -17.64 1.95 14.57
CA GLY A 218 -17.46 1.53 13.17
C GLY A 218 -17.60 2.71 12.22
N GLY A 219 -16.95 2.66 11.09
CA GLY A 219 -17.10 3.72 10.09
C GLY A 219 -18.53 3.79 9.55
N LEU A 220 -19.09 2.65 9.16
CA LEU A 220 -20.49 2.55 8.72
C LEU A 220 -21.43 2.28 9.88
N VAL A 221 -21.16 1.25 10.69
CA VAL A 221 -22.04 0.74 11.74
C VAL A 221 -21.24 0.41 12.99
N GLY A 222 -21.73 0.86 14.18
CA GLY A 222 -21.12 0.53 15.48
C GLY A 222 -21.28 -0.94 15.83
N ASP A 223 -22.53 -1.40 15.97
CA ASP A 223 -22.90 -2.79 16.29
C ASP A 223 -23.88 -3.35 15.27
N ALA A 224 -23.64 -4.54 14.77
CA ALA A 224 -24.52 -5.22 13.83
C ALA A 224 -24.81 -6.65 14.27
N SER A 225 -26.08 -7.01 14.36
CA SER A 225 -26.55 -8.37 14.59
C SER A 225 -27.51 -8.79 13.48
N TYR A 226 -27.35 -10.00 12.96
CA TYR A 226 -28.22 -10.55 11.91
C TYR A 226 -28.42 -9.57 10.74
N THR A 227 -27.31 -9.13 10.14
CA THR A 227 -27.36 -8.10 9.10
C THR A 227 -26.64 -8.57 7.84
N HIS A 228 -27.27 -8.32 6.70
CA HIS A 228 -26.63 -8.46 5.37
C HIS A 228 -26.15 -7.10 4.88
N PHE A 229 -24.84 -6.95 4.77
CA PHE A 229 -24.20 -5.80 4.12
C PHE A 229 -23.76 -6.19 2.71
N GLU A 230 -24.11 -5.38 1.71
CA GLU A 230 -23.76 -5.62 0.32
C GLU A 230 -23.37 -4.31 -0.37
N ASN A 231 -22.19 -4.30 -1.01
CA ASN A 231 -21.70 -3.17 -1.80
C ASN A 231 -21.72 -1.84 -1.03
N CYS A 232 -21.19 -1.86 0.21
CA CYS A 232 -21.12 -0.67 1.06
C CYS A 232 -19.68 -0.20 1.26
N SER A 233 -19.49 1.13 1.40
CA SER A 233 -18.16 1.70 1.62
C SER A 233 -18.13 2.73 2.74
N ALA A 234 -17.06 2.72 3.55
CA ALA A 234 -16.80 3.67 4.61
C ALA A 234 -15.41 4.30 4.43
N ASP A 235 -15.38 5.60 4.13
CA ASP A 235 -14.18 6.44 4.16
C ASP A 235 -14.23 7.32 5.42
N VAL A 236 -14.07 6.68 6.57
CA VAL A 236 -14.33 7.27 7.88
C VAL A 236 -13.12 7.12 8.79
N LYS A 237 -12.63 8.24 9.33
CA LYS A 237 -11.65 8.20 10.39
C LYS A 237 -12.33 7.76 11.69
N VAL A 238 -11.94 6.62 12.22
CA VAL A 238 -12.53 6.03 13.42
C VAL A 238 -11.60 6.21 14.62
N GLY A 239 -12.11 6.87 15.65
CA GLY A 239 -11.52 6.92 16.97
C GLY A 239 -12.38 6.10 17.94
N GLY A 240 -11.78 5.11 18.62
CA GLY A 240 -12.53 4.23 19.51
C GLY A 240 -11.80 3.83 20.78
N TYR A 241 -12.51 3.14 21.67
CA TYR A 241 -11.89 2.67 22.90
C TYR A 241 -12.11 1.17 23.15
N ASN A 242 -13.27 0.60 22.88
CA ASN A 242 -13.55 -0.82 23.18
C ASN A 242 -13.31 -1.69 21.93
N THR A 243 -14.28 -1.75 21.03
CA THR A 243 -14.11 -2.42 19.74
C THR A 243 -14.20 -1.38 18.63
N SER A 244 -13.21 -1.39 17.73
CA SER A 244 -13.11 -0.35 16.70
C SER A 244 -12.78 -0.96 15.33
N GLY A 245 -13.60 -0.64 14.34
CA GLY A 245 -13.37 -1.08 12.96
C GLY A 245 -13.64 0.03 11.94
N GLY A 246 -12.91 0.05 10.85
CA GLY A 246 -13.09 1.05 9.80
C GLY A 246 -14.44 0.94 9.09
N PHE A 247 -15.08 -0.23 9.11
CA PHE A 247 -16.43 -0.48 8.59
C PHE A 247 -17.43 -0.76 9.73
N VAL A 248 -17.16 -1.76 10.56
CA VAL A 248 -18.05 -2.18 11.64
C VAL A 248 -17.27 -2.38 12.95
N GLY A 249 -17.80 -1.87 14.07
CA GLY A 249 -17.24 -2.13 15.41
C GLY A 249 -17.37 -3.61 15.75
N ASN A 250 -18.60 -4.11 15.85
CA ASN A 250 -18.94 -5.51 16.09
C ASN A 250 -19.89 -6.07 15.04
N ALA A 251 -19.68 -7.31 14.61
CA ALA A 251 -20.63 -8.03 13.76
C ALA A 251 -20.91 -9.43 14.32
N PHE A 252 -22.18 -9.71 14.59
CA PHE A 252 -22.69 -10.96 15.12
C PHE A 252 -23.66 -11.61 14.13
N GLU A 253 -23.46 -12.88 13.79
CA GLU A 253 -24.32 -13.65 12.86
C GLU A 253 -24.67 -12.85 11.57
N SER A 254 -23.70 -12.14 11.02
CA SER A 254 -23.90 -11.21 9.91
C SER A 254 -23.15 -11.65 8.64
N GLN A 255 -23.57 -11.13 7.50
CA GLN A 255 -22.93 -11.38 6.21
C GLN A 255 -22.46 -10.04 5.61
N LEU A 256 -21.19 -9.97 5.24
CA LEU A 256 -20.58 -8.78 4.68
C LEU A 256 -19.95 -9.15 3.32
N THR A 257 -20.50 -8.59 2.25
CA THR A 257 -20.06 -8.90 0.88
C THR A 257 -19.78 -7.61 0.11
N ASP A 258 -18.69 -7.58 -0.65
CA ASP A 258 -18.30 -6.44 -1.49
C ASP A 258 -18.18 -5.10 -0.72
N CYS A 259 -17.72 -5.16 0.53
CA CYS A 259 -17.66 -3.98 1.41
C CYS A 259 -16.23 -3.48 1.61
N THR A 260 -16.07 -2.16 1.77
CA THR A 260 -14.75 -1.53 1.92
C THR A 260 -14.67 -0.53 3.06
N ALA A 261 -13.51 -0.47 3.72
CA ALA A 261 -13.14 0.57 4.68
C ALA A 261 -11.83 1.22 4.23
N SER A 262 -11.80 2.55 4.11
CA SER A 262 -10.59 3.27 3.65
C SER A 262 -10.04 4.29 4.63
N GLY A 263 -10.79 4.72 5.63
CA GLY A 263 -10.32 5.64 6.67
C GLY A 263 -9.45 4.96 7.73
N ASP A 264 -8.59 5.74 8.36
CA ASP A 264 -7.71 5.27 9.42
C ASP A 264 -8.49 4.96 10.72
N VAL A 265 -8.04 3.94 11.45
CA VAL A 265 -8.61 3.53 12.74
C VAL A 265 -7.58 3.74 13.85
N THR A 266 -7.96 4.50 14.86
CA THR A 266 -7.15 4.70 16.08
C THR A 266 -7.95 4.28 17.30
N SER A 267 -7.41 3.39 18.13
CA SER A 267 -8.12 2.88 19.31
C SER A 267 -7.18 2.67 20.49
N TYR A 268 -7.77 2.66 21.68
CA TYR A 268 -7.08 2.29 22.92
C TYR A 268 -7.72 1.07 23.58
N GLY A 269 -8.59 0.38 22.85
CA GLY A 269 -9.47 -0.64 23.41
C GLY A 269 -9.12 -2.07 23.02
N TRP A 270 -10.03 -2.95 23.33
CA TRP A 270 -9.84 -4.40 23.36
C TRP A 270 -9.62 -5.05 21.98
N CYS A 271 -10.36 -4.64 20.97
CA CYS A 271 -10.26 -5.20 19.60
C CYS A 271 -10.28 -4.09 18.55
N THR A 272 -9.24 -4.03 17.74
CA THR A 272 -9.11 -3.01 16.72
C THR A 272 -8.74 -3.61 15.36
N GLY A 273 -9.51 -3.28 14.33
CA GLY A 273 -9.22 -3.72 12.97
C GLY A 273 -9.51 -2.65 11.92
N GLY A 274 -8.83 -2.72 10.80
CA GLY A 274 -9.03 -1.78 9.69
C GLY A 274 -10.40 -1.90 9.03
N PHE A 275 -11.04 -3.07 9.11
CA PHE A 275 -12.39 -3.33 8.63
C PHE A 275 -13.36 -3.57 9.80
N ALA A 276 -13.05 -4.49 10.70
CA ALA A 276 -13.91 -4.85 11.83
C ALA A 276 -13.14 -4.90 13.14
N GLY A 277 -13.73 -4.41 14.24
CA GLY A 277 -13.18 -4.62 15.58
C GLY A 277 -13.31 -6.08 16.00
N LEU A 278 -14.54 -6.61 15.99
CA LEU A 278 -14.90 -7.97 16.39
C LEU A 278 -15.85 -8.60 15.37
N LEU A 279 -15.54 -9.82 14.95
CA LEU A 279 -16.41 -10.69 14.14
C LEU A 279 -16.66 -11.98 14.91
N PHE A 280 -17.90 -12.38 15.07
CA PHE A 280 -18.21 -13.55 15.88
C PHE A 280 -19.52 -14.24 15.49
N TYR A 281 -19.68 -15.50 15.92
CA TYR A 281 -20.86 -16.36 15.67
C TYR A 281 -21.32 -16.40 14.21
N ASN A 282 -20.89 -17.42 13.46
CA ASN A 282 -21.31 -17.68 12.08
C ASN A 282 -21.23 -16.46 11.11
N THR A 283 -20.50 -15.41 11.49
CA THR A 283 -20.32 -14.24 10.63
C THR A 283 -19.47 -14.60 9.41
N THR A 284 -19.94 -14.20 8.24
CA THR A 284 -19.24 -14.42 6.98
C THR A 284 -18.84 -13.10 6.35
N VAL A 285 -17.60 -13.06 5.86
CA VAL A 285 -17.02 -11.89 5.17
C VAL A 285 -16.44 -12.36 3.84
N GLU A 286 -16.92 -11.81 2.76
CA GLU A 286 -16.48 -12.16 1.42
C GLU A 286 -16.19 -10.92 0.59
N HIS A 287 -15.03 -10.92 -0.09
CA HIS A 287 -14.62 -9.88 -1.02
C HIS A 287 -14.64 -8.47 -0.39
N CYS A 288 -14.09 -8.35 0.82
CA CYS A 288 -14.04 -7.11 1.58
C CYS A 288 -12.60 -6.58 1.70
N ALA A 289 -12.47 -5.26 1.88
CA ALA A 289 -11.15 -4.64 1.96
C ALA A 289 -11.02 -3.60 3.07
N ALA A 290 -9.86 -3.62 3.75
CA ALA A 290 -9.38 -2.55 4.63
C ALA A 290 -8.18 -1.86 3.97
N PHE A 291 -8.32 -0.56 3.68
CA PHE A 291 -7.26 0.24 3.07
C PHE A 291 -6.60 1.20 4.05
N GLY A 292 -7.30 1.61 5.12
CA GLY A 292 -6.81 2.55 6.13
C GLY A 292 -5.77 1.94 7.07
N ASN A 293 -4.94 2.78 7.66
CA ASN A 293 -3.98 2.38 8.68
C ASN A 293 -4.68 2.11 10.01
N VAL A 294 -4.09 1.25 10.82
CA VAL A 294 -4.61 0.88 12.13
C VAL A 294 -3.57 1.14 13.20
N GLU A 295 -3.93 1.92 14.21
CA GLU A 295 -3.08 2.20 15.36
C GLU A 295 -3.83 1.92 16.66
N ALA A 296 -3.29 1.03 17.50
CA ALA A 296 -3.94 0.70 18.77
C ALA A 296 -2.96 0.56 19.93
N GLY A 297 -3.52 0.79 21.13
CA GLY A 297 -2.81 0.72 22.41
C GLY A 297 -3.16 -0.51 23.25
N ASP A 298 -3.89 -1.50 22.75
CA ASP A 298 -4.40 -2.63 23.54
C ASP A 298 -4.32 -4.01 22.84
N TRP A 299 -5.19 -4.98 23.19
CA TRP A 299 -4.99 -6.44 23.14
C TRP A 299 -4.97 -7.08 21.76
N ASN A 300 -5.96 -6.83 20.93
CA ASN A 300 -6.15 -7.55 19.66
C ASN A 300 -6.16 -6.56 18.51
N LEU A 301 -5.09 -6.56 17.72
CA LEU A 301 -4.88 -5.59 16.67
C LEU A 301 -4.66 -6.31 15.33
N GLY A 302 -5.52 -6.05 14.35
CA GLY A 302 -5.40 -6.60 13.00
C GLY A 302 -5.56 -5.55 11.92
N GLY A 303 -4.85 -5.71 10.82
CA GLY A 303 -5.03 -4.83 9.66
C GLY A 303 -6.42 -4.93 9.04
N PHE A 304 -7.10 -6.08 9.18
CA PHE A 304 -8.48 -6.32 8.77
C PHE A 304 -9.43 -6.42 9.95
N ALA A 305 -9.21 -7.37 10.87
CA ALA A 305 -10.06 -7.51 12.05
C ALA A 305 -9.23 -7.70 13.32
N GLY A 306 -9.72 -7.12 14.45
CA GLY A 306 -9.05 -7.28 15.75
C GLY A 306 -9.19 -8.69 16.30
N TYR A 307 -10.40 -9.22 16.35
CA TYR A 307 -10.70 -10.49 16.98
C TYR A 307 -11.79 -11.27 16.24
N THR A 308 -11.62 -12.59 16.15
CA THR A 308 -12.61 -13.50 15.55
C THR A 308 -12.80 -14.76 16.39
N GLU A 309 -14.05 -15.24 16.51
CA GLU A 309 -14.40 -16.48 17.20
C GLU A 309 -15.72 -17.08 16.70
N ASN A 310 -15.97 -18.36 17.02
CA ASN A 310 -17.25 -19.05 16.82
C ASN A 310 -17.71 -19.09 15.34
N ALA A 311 -17.01 -19.87 14.52
CA ALA A 311 -17.36 -20.18 13.14
C ALA A 311 -17.35 -18.97 12.16
N VAL A 312 -16.48 -18.01 12.38
CA VAL A 312 -16.25 -16.90 11.43
C VAL A 312 -15.55 -17.43 10.17
N THR A 313 -16.04 -17.02 9.01
CA THR A 313 -15.40 -17.31 7.73
C THR A 313 -15.08 -16.01 6.99
N ILE A 314 -13.81 -15.83 6.60
CA ILE A 314 -13.37 -14.68 5.79
C ILE A 314 -12.72 -15.19 4.52
N SER A 315 -13.19 -14.73 3.37
CA SER A 315 -12.68 -15.15 2.07
C SER A 315 -12.42 -13.98 1.13
N ASN A 316 -11.47 -14.16 0.20
CA ASN A 316 -11.14 -13.21 -0.86
C ASN A 316 -11.00 -11.75 -0.35
N SER A 317 -10.42 -11.55 0.83
CA SER A 317 -10.42 -10.24 1.51
C SER A 317 -9.01 -9.74 1.77
N ILE A 318 -8.84 -8.41 1.87
CA ILE A 318 -7.52 -7.79 1.92
C ILE A 318 -7.37 -6.74 3.01
N ALA A 319 -6.16 -6.67 3.61
CA ALA A 319 -5.70 -5.59 4.48
C ALA A 319 -4.49 -4.91 3.84
N MET A 320 -4.63 -3.63 3.50
CA MET A 320 -3.62 -2.87 2.76
C MET A 320 -2.87 -1.85 3.62
N GLY A 321 -3.53 -1.36 4.69
CA GLY A 321 -2.99 -0.35 5.59
C GLY A 321 -1.91 -0.89 6.53
N ASP A 322 -1.07 0.01 7.02
CA ASP A 322 -0.05 -0.31 8.02
C ASP A 322 -0.70 -0.52 9.40
N VAL A 323 -0.10 -1.41 10.19
CA VAL A 323 -0.56 -1.79 11.53
C VAL A 323 0.47 -1.34 12.55
N LYS A 324 0.06 -0.50 13.52
CA LYS A 324 0.95 0.00 14.57
C LYS A 324 0.40 -0.31 15.95
N SER A 325 1.13 -1.12 16.71
CA SER A 325 0.86 -1.37 18.13
C SER A 325 1.69 -0.42 18.99
N ASN A 326 1.01 0.32 19.87
CA ASN A 326 1.64 1.20 20.87
C ASN A 326 1.77 0.53 22.26
N VAL A 327 1.51 -0.75 22.36
CA VAL A 327 1.58 -1.49 23.62
C VAL A 327 3.02 -1.66 24.07
N THR A 328 3.27 -1.35 25.33
CA THR A 328 4.56 -1.56 26.00
C THR A 328 4.34 -2.36 27.29
N GLY A 329 5.04 -3.46 27.48
CA GLY A 329 5.11 -4.18 28.77
C GLY A 329 4.12 -5.31 28.97
N TRP A 330 3.32 -5.69 27.98
CA TRP A 330 2.46 -6.87 27.97
C TRP A 330 2.17 -7.32 26.53
N ASP A 331 1.48 -8.40 26.33
CA ASP A 331 1.47 -9.27 25.17
C ASP A 331 0.31 -8.97 24.20
N PRO A 332 0.42 -7.94 23.33
CA PRO A 332 -0.62 -7.64 22.37
C PRO A 332 -0.61 -8.67 21.25
N LYS A 333 -1.77 -9.12 20.82
CA LYS A 333 -1.91 -10.00 19.67
C LYS A 333 -2.06 -9.15 18.42
N THR A 334 -0.96 -9.01 17.68
CA THR A 334 -0.89 -8.13 16.53
C THR A 334 -0.66 -8.92 15.24
N GLY A 335 -1.54 -8.78 14.27
CA GLY A 335 -1.42 -9.41 12.95
C GLY A 335 -1.61 -8.44 11.80
N GLY A 336 -0.97 -8.71 10.68
CA GLY A 336 -1.15 -7.90 9.48
C GLY A 336 -2.58 -7.97 8.91
N PHE A 337 -3.31 -9.06 9.20
CA PHE A 337 -4.70 -9.27 8.82
C PHE A 337 -5.60 -9.44 10.05
N LEU A 338 -5.35 -10.45 10.90
CA LEU A 338 -6.10 -10.68 12.14
C LEU A 338 -5.22 -10.50 13.37
N GLY A 339 -5.75 -9.81 14.40
CA GLY A 339 -5.14 -9.82 15.73
C GLY A 339 -5.22 -11.21 16.36
N THR A 340 -6.42 -11.75 16.47
CA THR A 340 -6.69 -13.06 17.10
C THR A 340 -7.73 -13.87 16.32
N ALA A 341 -7.40 -15.14 16.05
CA ALA A 341 -8.33 -16.21 15.71
C ALA A 341 -8.47 -17.13 16.94
N TRP A 342 -9.57 -17.00 17.69
CA TRP A 342 -9.67 -17.56 19.04
C TRP A 342 -9.94 -19.06 19.09
N ASP A 343 -10.49 -19.64 18.03
CA ASP A 343 -10.82 -21.06 18.00
C ASP A 343 -10.64 -21.68 16.60
N SER A 344 -10.67 -23.02 16.56
CA SER A 344 -10.45 -23.80 15.34
C SER A 344 -11.61 -23.78 14.34
N SER A 345 -12.72 -23.14 14.66
CA SER A 345 -13.86 -22.99 13.74
C SER A 345 -13.72 -21.79 12.81
N VAL A 346 -12.75 -20.90 13.08
CA VAL A 346 -12.40 -19.75 12.21
C VAL A 346 -11.78 -20.24 10.90
N LYS A 347 -12.21 -19.68 9.79
CA LYS A 347 -11.70 -20.03 8.45
C LYS A 347 -11.27 -18.80 7.69
N LEU A 348 -10.07 -18.87 7.12
CA LEU A 348 -9.51 -17.86 6.21
C LEU A 348 -9.19 -18.50 4.85
N GLU A 349 -9.72 -17.94 3.78
CA GLU A 349 -9.42 -18.38 2.41
C GLU A 349 -9.05 -17.19 1.52
N LYS A 350 -7.85 -17.26 0.90
CA LYS A 350 -7.37 -16.22 -0.03
C LYS A 350 -7.42 -14.80 0.57
N CYS A 351 -6.95 -14.68 1.81
CA CYS A 351 -6.85 -13.41 2.52
C CYS A 351 -5.41 -12.91 2.51
N HIS A 352 -5.22 -11.61 2.24
CA HIS A 352 -3.88 -11.06 2.04
C HIS A 352 -3.63 -9.81 2.88
N ALA A 353 -2.44 -9.74 3.53
CA ALA A 353 -1.97 -8.59 4.30
C ALA A 353 -0.77 -7.94 3.60
N ALA A 354 -0.92 -6.69 3.16
CA ALA A 354 0.12 -5.96 2.44
C ALA A 354 0.75 -4.80 3.22
N GLY A 355 0.25 -4.50 4.44
CA GLY A 355 0.73 -3.44 5.31
C GLY A 355 2.01 -3.80 6.06
N LYS A 356 2.70 -2.77 6.56
CA LYS A 356 3.82 -2.92 7.48
C LYS A 356 3.31 -3.02 8.92
N ILE A 357 3.86 -3.94 9.69
CA ILE A 357 3.59 -4.04 11.13
C ILE A 357 4.71 -3.32 11.88
N THR A 358 4.33 -2.43 12.79
CA THR A 358 5.25 -1.71 13.68
C THR A 358 4.85 -1.96 15.14
N THR A 359 5.74 -2.55 15.93
CA THR A 359 5.51 -2.87 17.34
C THR A 359 6.84 -2.99 18.08
N GLU A 360 6.85 -2.74 19.38
CA GLU A 360 8.01 -2.98 20.26
C GLU A 360 8.04 -4.41 20.81
N ILE A 361 6.92 -5.13 20.80
CA ILE A 361 6.75 -6.49 21.31
C ILE A 361 6.57 -7.44 20.12
N THR A 362 7.35 -8.53 20.09
CA THR A 362 7.38 -9.45 18.93
C THR A 362 6.89 -10.87 19.22
N ASP A 363 6.67 -11.24 20.48
CA ASP A 363 6.39 -12.63 20.86
C ASP A 363 5.01 -13.14 20.41
N THR A 364 4.04 -12.23 20.24
CA THR A 364 2.67 -12.52 19.78
C THR A 364 2.30 -11.70 18.56
N VAL A 365 3.26 -11.58 17.63
CA VAL A 365 3.07 -10.85 16.39
C VAL A 365 3.24 -11.80 15.20
N GLY A 366 2.31 -11.76 14.27
CA GLY A 366 2.37 -12.56 13.05
C GLY A 366 2.16 -11.73 11.81
N GLY A 367 2.82 -12.09 10.72
CA GLY A 367 2.68 -11.40 9.43
C GLY A 367 1.23 -11.40 8.91
N LEU A 368 0.46 -12.46 9.20
CA LEU A 368 -0.96 -12.55 8.89
C LEU A 368 -1.82 -12.51 10.16
N ILE A 369 -1.58 -13.38 11.15
CA ILE A 369 -2.36 -13.52 12.38
C ILE A 369 -1.43 -13.40 13.59
N GLY A 370 -1.80 -12.60 14.59
CA GLY A 370 -1.06 -12.44 15.83
C GLY A 370 -1.18 -13.66 16.75
N PHE A 371 -2.38 -14.14 17.02
CA PHE A 371 -2.65 -15.35 17.77
C PHE A 371 -3.67 -16.24 17.03
N ASP A 372 -3.29 -17.50 16.86
CA ASP A 372 -4.12 -18.51 16.19
C ASP A 372 -4.30 -19.76 17.07
N ALA A 373 -5.53 -20.07 17.42
CA ALA A 373 -5.91 -21.27 18.18
C ALA A 373 -6.21 -22.50 17.27
N GLY A 374 -5.70 -22.53 16.06
CA GLY A 374 -5.82 -23.65 15.12
C GLY A 374 -6.87 -23.44 14.04
N SER A 375 -7.05 -22.22 13.55
CA SER A 375 -7.94 -21.87 12.44
C SER A 375 -7.56 -22.59 11.13
N SER A 376 -8.52 -22.68 10.21
CA SER A 376 -8.29 -23.21 8.86
C SER A 376 -7.82 -22.08 7.94
N ILE A 377 -6.59 -22.17 7.42
CA ILE A 377 -5.97 -21.13 6.58
C ILE A 377 -5.63 -21.72 5.22
N ILE A 378 -6.19 -21.17 4.14
CA ILE A 378 -5.99 -21.66 2.76
C ILE A 378 -5.68 -20.49 1.82
N GLY A 379 -4.52 -20.53 1.15
CA GLY A 379 -4.16 -19.55 0.11
C GLY A 379 -3.91 -18.13 0.62
N CYS A 380 -3.71 -17.95 1.90
CA CYS A 380 -3.50 -16.64 2.52
C CYS A 380 -2.04 -16.23 2.51
N SER A 381 -1.75 -14.93 2.43
CA SER A 381 -0.37 -14.44 2.41
C SER A 381 -0.17 -13.10 3.11
N PHE A 382 1.11 -12.81 3.43
CA PHE A 382 1.54 -11.51 3.92
C PHE A 382 2.82 -11.02 3.25
N ASP A 383 3.08 -9.72 3.32
CA ASP A 383 4.28 -9.07 2.76
C ASP A 383 5.49 -9.28 3.68
N ASN A 384 6.35 -10.23 3.32
CA ASN A 384 7.55 -10.57 4.07
C ASN A 384 8.72 -9.60 3.86
N GLU A 385 8.73 -8.82 2.77
CA GLU A 385 9.75 -7.77 2.58
C GLU A 385 9.53 -6.61 3.54
N LYS A 386 8.28 -6.26 3.81
CA LYS A 386 7.93 -5.27 4.83
C LYS A 386 8.03 -5.82 6.26
N ASN A 387 7.84 -7.13 6.44
CA ASN A 387 7.72 -7.81 7.72
C ASN A 387 8.66 -9.03 7.83
N PRO A 388 9.99 -8.87 7.64
CA PRO A 388 10.92 -10.00 7.53
C PRO A 388 11.15 -10.78 8.84
N SER A 389 10.80 -10.20 9.97
CA SER A 389 11.01 -10.83 11.30
C SER A 389 9.88 -11.79 11.70
N PHE A 390 8.77 -11.82 10.96
CA PHE A 390 7.63 -12.64 11.33
C PHE A 390 7.59 -13.93 10.52
N SER A 391 7.46 -15.06 11.21
CA SER A 391 7.29 -16.37 10.58
C SER A 391 5.82 -16.57 10.17
N GLY A 392 5.60 -17.27 9.08
CA GLY A 392 4.27 -17.73 8.70
C GLY A 392 3.78 -18.86 9.59
N LEU A 393 2.49 -18.87 9.91
CA LEU A 393 1.79 -20.03 10.45
C LEU A 393 1.62 -21.11 9.36
N ALA A 394 1.25 -22.33 9.74
CA ALA A 394 0.93 -23.37 8.77
C ALA A 394 -0.23 -22.91 7.86
N GLY A 395 -0.06 -23.02 6.54
CA GLY A 395 -1.03 -22.55 5.55
C GLY A 395 -0.88 -21.08 5.14
N VAL A 396 0.00 -20.32 5.79
CA VAL A 396 0.31 -18.91 5.43
C VAL A 396 1.54 -18.83 4.54
N ILE A 397 1.45 -18.05 3.47
CA ILE A 397 2.55 -17.86 2.51
C ILE A 397 3.21 -16.51 2.75
N ALA A 398 4.48 -16.52 3.16
CA ALA A 398 5.31 -15.32 3.20
C ALA A 398 5.76 -14.98 1.76
N GLN A 399 5.38 -13.82 1.24
CA GLN A 399 5.66 -13.41 -0.13
C GLN A 399 6.43 -12.09 -0.19
N SER A 400 7.11 -11.84 -1.31
CA SER A 400 7.60 -10.49 -1.64
C SER A 400 6.44 -9.51 -1.80
N THR A 401 6.72 -8.22 -1.69
CA THR A 401 5.72 -7.17 -1.94
C THR A 401 5.04 -7.33 -3.31
N ALA A 402 5.81 -7.69 -4.35
CA ALA A 402 5.26 -7.97 -5.68
C ALA A 402 4.37 -9.23 -5.69
N GLY A 403 4.76 -10.26 -4.96
CA GLY A 403 4.00 -11.51 -4.83
C GLY A 403 2.64 -11.29 -4.17
N VAL A 404 2.60 -10.58 -3.03
CA VAL A 404 1.33 -10.25 -2.36
C VAL A 404 0.42 -9.42 -3.26
N LYS A 405 0.97 -8.41 -3.95
CA LYS A 405 0.19 -7.62 -4.92
C LYS A 405 -0.38 -8.47 -6.06
N ALA A 406 0.37 -9.46 -6.55
CA ALA A 406 -0.12 -10.37 -7.57
C ALA A 406 -1.25 -11.27 -7.05
N SER A 407 -1.13 -11.80 -5.82
CA SER A 407 -2.19 -12.57 -5.16
C SER A 407 -3.46 -11.74 -4.96
N ILE A 408 -3.32 -10.49 -4.50
CA ILE A 408 -4.44 -9.55 -4.39
C ILE A 408 -5.12 -9.31 -5.76
N CYS A 409 -4.33 -9.15 -6.84
CA CYS A 409 -4.90 -9.02 -8.17
C CYS A 409 -5.69 -10.26 -8.60
N ALA A 410 -5.19 -11.46 -8.30
CA ALA A 410 -5.83 -12.71 -8.67
C ALA A 410 -7.10 -12.98 -7.86
N ASP A 411 -7.02 -12.85 -6.54
CA ASP A 411 -8.03 -13.33 -5.61
C ASP A 411 -9.08 -12.26 -5.25
N TYR A 412 -8.65 -10.99 -5.06
CA TYR A 412 -9.58 -9.91 -4.73
C TYR A 412 -10.13 -9.20 -5.97
N TYR A 413 -9.29 -8.86 -6.96
CA TYR A 413 -9.75 -8.17 -8.18
C TYR A 413 -10.20 -9.13 -9.30
N GLY A 414 -10.18 -10.44 -9.08
CA GLY A 414 -10.58 -11.43 -10.08
C GLY A 414 -9.67 -11.51 -11.30
N GLY A 415 -8.44 -11.02 -11.20
CA GLY A 415 -7.43 -11.06 -12.24
C GLY A 415 -6.64 -9.77 -12.42
N HIS A 416 -5.67 -9.82 -13.34
CA HIS A 416 -4.80 -8.69 -13.66
C HIS A 416 -5.45 -7.73 -14.66
N ASP A 417 -5.40 -6.43 -14.37
CA ASP A 417 -5.78 -5.36 -15.32
C ASP A 417 -4.59 -5.06 -16.26
N MET A 418 -4.46 -5.87 -17.30
CA MET A 418 -3.32 -5.86 -18.21
C MET A 418 -3.38 -4.70 -19.21
N ALA A 419 -2.32 -3.93 -19.29
CA ALA A 419 -2.12 -2.86 -20.28
C ALA A 419 -0.96 -3.20 -21.20
N ALA A 420 -1.18 -3.07 -22.51
CA ALA A 420 -0.13 -3.25 -23.50
C ALA A 420 0.98 -2.21 -23.34
N LYS A 421 2.22 -2.67 -23.38
CA LYS A 421 3.44 -1.86 -23.41
C LYS A 421 4.18 -2.13 -24.71
N PRO A 422 4.61 -1.09 -25.44
CA PRO A 422 5.34 -1.27 -26.68
C PRO A 422 6.72 -1.89 -26.44
N GLU A 423 7.30 -2.41 -27.51
CA GLU A 423 8.72 -2.80 -27.55
C GLU A 423 9.61 -1.62 -27.17
N GLN A 424 10.61 -1.89 -26.36
CA GLN A 424 11.73 -0.97 -26.11
C GLN A 424 12.97 -1.52 -26.80
N LYS A 425 13.44 -0.83 -27.84
CA LYS A 425 14.67 -1.22 -28.54
C LYS A 425 15.87 -1.11 -27.61
N PRO A 426 16.84 -2.03 -27.71
CA PRO A 426 18.08 -1.93 -26.94
C PRO A 426 18.92 -0.74 -27.42
N THR A 427 19.69 -0.18 -26.50
CA THR A 427 20.80 0.72 -26.83
C THR A 427 22.09 -0.08 -27.07
N CYS A 428 23.19 0.58 -27.34
CA CYS A 428 24.47 -0.12 -27.48
C CYS A 428 24.90 -0.85 -26.18
N THR A 429 24.50 -0.35 -25.01
CA THR A 429 24.95 -0.85 -23.69
C THR A 429 23.84 -1.39 -22.81
N GLU A 430 22.59 -1.00 -23.06
CA GLU A 430 21.43 -1.41 -22.26
C GLU A 430 20.54 -2.35 -23.06
N ASP A 431 20.12 -3.43 -22.41
CA ASP A 431 19.15 -4.37 -22.97
C ASP A 431 17.80 -3.67 -23.21
N GLY A 432 17.13 -3.99 -24.29
CA GLY A 432 15.75 -3.66 -24.55
C GLY A 432 14.80 -4.79 -24.15
N HIS A 433 13.53 -4.64 -24.48
CA HIS A 433 12.54 -5.70 -24.30
C HIS A 433 11.51 -5.73 -25.43
N GLU A 434 10.99 -6.90 -25.71
CA GLU A 434 9.87 -7.08 -26.63
C GLU A 434 8.59 -6.41 -26.07
N ALA A 435 7.63 -6.17 -26.95
CA ALA A 435 6.30 -5.74 -26.53
C ALA A 435 5.69 -6.76 -25.57
N GLY A 436 5.01 -6.27 -24.52
CA GLY A 436 4.39 -7.11 -23.50
C GLY A 436 3.18 -6.45 -22.88
N ASN A 437 2.65 -7.05 -21.84
CA ASN A 437 1.56 -6.51 -21.04
C ASN A 437 2.02 -6.33 -19.59
N GLU A 438 1.61 -5.23 -18.98
CA GLU A 438 1.89 -4.94 -17.57
C GLU A 438 0.59 -4.63 -16.83
N CYS A 439 0.37 -5.29 -15.70
CA CYS A 439 -0.80 -5.02 -14.86
C CYS A 439 -0.73 -3.62 -14.26
N ARG A 440 -1.78 -2.80 -14.45
CA ARG A 440 -1.86 -1.43 -13.91
C ARG A 440 -1.90 -1.39 -12.39
N ARG A 441 -2.37 -2.45 -11.73
CA ARG A 441 -2.53 -2.52 -10.27
C ARG A 441 -1.29 -3.03 -9.54
N CYS A 442 -0.71 -4.13 -10.01
CA CYS A 442 0.37 -4.81 -9.29
C CYS A 442 1.73 -4.78 -9.99
N GLY A 443 1.79 -4.29 -11.23
CA GLY A 443 3.02 -4.29 -12.02
C GLY A 443 3.45 -5.68 -12.53
N TYR A 444 2.60 -6.70 -12.43
CA TYR A 444 2.86 -8.02 -13.02
C TYR A 444 3.08 -7.89 -14.52
N LYS A 445 4.13 -8.55 -15.04
CA LYS A 445 4.57 -8.43 -16.42
C LYS A 445 4.46 -9.77 -17.15
N GLU A 446 3.95 -9.72 -18.37
CA GLU A 446 3.84 -10.85 -19.27
C GLU A 446 4.32 -10.47 -20.67
N GLY A 447 5.16 -11.32 -21.28
CA GLY A 447 5.61 -11.17 -22.66
C GLY A 447 6.84 -10.30 -22.87
N PHE A 448 7.47 -9.74 -21.85
CA PHE A 448 8.69 -8.92 -21.96
C PHE A 448 9.94 -9.77 -22.22
N GLY A 449 10.10 -10.31 -23.44
CA GLY A 449 11.35 -10.94 -23.85
C GLY A 449 12.52 -9.93 -23.83
N VAL A 450 13.68 -10.35 -23.33
CA VAL A 450 14.87 -9.49 -23.31
C VAL A 450 15.47 -9.42 -24.69
N ILE A 451 15.62 -8.21 -25.26
CA ILE A 451 16.37 -7.93 -26.47
C ILE A 451 17.76 -7.46 -26.03
N LYS A 452 18.74 -8.30 -26.24
CA LYS A 452 20.10 -8.01 -25.78
C LYS A 452 20.69 -6.77 -26.47
N ALA A 453 21.44 -5.98 -25.68
CA ALA A 453 22.25 -4.90 -26.19
C ALA A 453 23.27 -5.41 -27.23
N PRO A 454 23.32 -4.86 -28.43
CA PRO A 454 24.24 -5.33 -29.46
C PRO A 454 25.72 -5.02 -29.15
N GLY A 455 25.97 -4.17 -28.20
CA GLY A 455 27.30 -3.63 -27.94
C GLY A 455 27.65 -2.46 -28.85
N HIS A 456 28.80 -1.87 -28.60
CA HIS A 456 29.35 -0.86 -29.51
C HIS A 456 29.98 -1.51 -30.74
N THR A 457 29.78 -0.94 -31.93
CA THR A 457 30.31 -1.46 -33.18
C THR A 457 30.85 -0.32 -34.06
N GLY A 458 31.80 -0.68 -34.95
CA GLY A 458 32.40 0.26 -35.91
C GLY A 458 33.46 1.16 -35.29
N GLY A 459 33.98 2.06 -36.10
CA GLY A 459 35.07 2.94 -35.71
C GLY A 459 36.42 2.22 -35.59
N THR A 460 37.47 3.00 -35.48
CA THR A 460 38.85 2.47 -35.33
C THR A 460 39.56 3.27 -34.24
N ALA A 461 40.08 2.57 -33.23
CA ALA A 461 40.91 3.18 -32.21
C ALA A 461 42.27 3.57 -32.76
N THR A 462 42.82 4.67 -32.30
CA THR A 462 44.17 5.12 -32.59
C THR A 462 45.06 5.00 -31.34
N CYS A 463 46.32 5.32 -31.48
CA CYS A 463 47.26 5.34 -30.36
C CYS A 463 46.86 6.38 -29.27
N LYS A 464 45.96 7.32 -29.59
CA LYS A 464 45.49 8.36 -28.69
C LYS A 464 44.02 8.27 -28.39
N ASP A 465 43.20 8.00 -29.38
CA ASP A 465 41.75 8.07 -29.27
C ASP A 465 41.13 6.68 -29.35
N LYS A 466 40.11 6.42 -28.53
CA LYS A 466 39.29 5.22 -28.57
C LYS A 466 38.46 5.18 -29.86
N ALA A 467 38.01 4.01 -30.24
CA ALA A 467 37.07 3.87 -31.35
C ALA A 467 35.76 4.62 -31.05
N ILE A 468 35.17 5.24 -32.03
CA ILE A 468 33.85 5.89 -31.93
C ILE A 468 32.81 4.94 -32.50
N CYS A 469 31.81 4.59 -31.70
CA CYS A 469 30.71 3.74 -32.14
C CYS A 469 29.92 4.40 -33.27
N GLU A 470 29.66 3.68 -34.36
CA GLU A 470 28.89 4.19 -35.50
C GLU A 470 27.38 4.36 -35.21
N VAL A 471 26.89 3.73 -34.14
CA VAL A 471 25.45 3.75 -33.77
C VAL A 471 25.15 4.85 -32.76
N CYS A 472 25.91 4.92 -31.65
CA CYS A 472 25.65 5.90 -30.58
C CYS A 472 26.62 7.08 -30.56
N HIS A 473 27.68 7.04 -31.40
CA HIS A 473 28.72 8.05 -31.50
C HIS A 473 29.54 8.27 -30.21
N GLU A 474 29.52 7.33 -29.30
CA GLU A 474 30.35 7.39 -28.10
C GLU A 474 31.66 6.63 -28.27
N ALA A 475 32.69 7.09 -27.56
CA ALA A 475 34.00 6.43 -27.55
C ALA A 475 33.94 5.15 -26.70
N TYR A 476 34.48 4.04 -27.23
CA TYR A 476 34.43 2.74 -26.55
C TYR A 476 35.74 1.95 -26.73
N GLY A 477 35.89 0.88 -25.94
CA GLY A 477 37.08 0.03 -25.99
C GLY A 477 38.34 0.72 -25.42
N GLU A 478 39.49 0.22 -25.80
CA GLU A 478 40.80 0.79 -25.46
C GLU A 478 41.41 1.47 -26.69
N THR A 479 42.39 2.34 -26.49
CA THR A 479 43.19 2.89 -27.56
C THR A 479 44.07 1.80 -28.17
N ASP A 480 44.34 1.87 -29.49
CA ASP A 480 45.26 0.94 -30.15
C ASP A 480 46.65 1.57 -30.24
N ALA A 481 47.53 1.17 -29.36
CA ALA A 481 48.93 1.67 -29.29
C ALA A 481 49.73 1.47 -30.57
N ASN A 482 49.28 0.60 -31.49
CA ASN A 482 49.95 0.31 -32.76
C ASN A 482 49.34 1.02 -33.96
N ASN A 483 48.18 1.65 -33.77
CA ASN A 483 47.53 2.37 -34.85
C ASN A 483 47.89 3.86 -34.82
N HIS A 484 48.89 4.23 -35.53
CA HIS A 484 49.40 5.60 -35.64
C HIS A 484 48.85 6.26 -36.90
N ALA A 485 47.73 6.94 -36.78
CA ALA A 485 47.19 7.77 -37.85
C ALA A 485 48.08 9.02 -38.04
N ASP A 486 48.22 9.47 -39.26
CA ASP A 486 48.91 10.72 -39.64
C ASP A 486 50.39 10.79 -39.26
N LEU A 487 51.15 9.73 -39.58
CA LEU A 487 52.56 9.73 -39.40
C LEU A 487 53.19 10.80 -40.30
N LYS A 488 53.97 11.71 -39.71
CA LYS A 488 54.80 12.66 -40.46
C LYS A 488 56.09 12.01 -40.88
N HIS A 489 56.37 11.99 -42.19
CA HIS A 489 57.58 11.47 -42.76
C HIS A 489 58.66 12.55 -42.79
N PHE A 490 59.84 12.21 -42.39
CA PHE A 490 61.04 13.02 -42.48
C PHE A 490 62.14 12.29 -43.28
N ASP A 491 62.50 12.84 -44.45
CA ASP A 491 63.54 12.29 -45.26
C ASP A 491 64.92 12.33 -44.59
N ALA A 492 65.79 11.37 -44.88
CA ALA A 492 67.16 11.36 -44.40
C ALA A 492 67.91 12.59 -44.89
N LYS A 493 68.63 13.24 -44.00
CA LYS A 493 69.46 14.39 -44.26
C LYS A 493 70.88 14.09 -43.80
N ALA A 494 71.82 14.18 -44.72
CA ALA A 494 73.25 13.97 -44.41
C ALA A 494 73.76 15.03 -43.44
N ALA A 495 74.56 14.61 -42.45
CA ALA A 495 75.25 15.50 -41.53
C ALA A 495 76.38 16.25 -42.30
N THR A 496 76.61 17.50 -41.89
CA THR A 496 77.70 18.33 -42.42
C THR A 496 78.67 18.70 -41.26
N LYS A 497 79.70 19.41 -41.53
CA LYS A 497 80.62 19.93 -40.48
C LYS A 497 79.93 20.95 -39.58
N ASP A 498 78.98 21.68 -40.13
CA ASP A 498 78.28 22.79 -39.38
C ASP A 498 76.96 22.41 -38.79
N ALA A 499 76.33 21.34 -39.28
CA ALA A 499 75.01 20.94 -38.86
C ALA A 499 74.87 19.42 -38.73
N GLU A 500 74.09 18.96 -37.75
CA GLU A 500 73.66 17.58 -37.61
C GLU A 500 72.71 17.17 -38.74
N GLY A 501 72.73 15.90 -39.10
CA GLY A 501 71.84 15.28 -40.06
C GLY A 501 70.72 14.51 -39.28
N ASN A 502 69.93 13.84 -40.08
CA ASN A 502 68.97 12.87 -39.55
C ASN A 502 68.87 11.64 -40.44
N ILE A 503 68.52 10.51 -39.83
CA ILE A 503 68.08 9.34 -40.58
C ILE A 503 66.68 9.57 -41.13
N GLU A 504 66.22 8.77 -42.08
CA GLU A 504 64.80 8.73 -42.44
C GLU A 504 64.02 8.19 -41.30
N TYR A 505 62.95 8.93 -40.91
CA TYR A 505 62.08 8.53 -39.81
C TYR A 505 60.65 9.02 -39.99
N TRP A 506 59.69 8.40 -39.21
CA TRP A 506 58.29 8.78 -39.11
C TRP A 506 58.01 9.20 -37.71
N TYR A 507 57.19 10.24 -37.53
CA TYR A 507 56.86 10.80 -36.25
C TYR A 507 55.34 10.86 -36.08
N CYS A 508 54.84 10.30 -35.00
CA CYS A 508 53.44 10.39 -34.62
C CYS A 508 53.20 11.54 -33.62
N GLU A 509 52.50 12.60 -34.07
CA GLU A 509 52.18 13.74 -33.19
C GLU A 509 51.20 13.37 -32.07
N ASN A 510 50.38 12.34 -32.28
CA ASN A 510 49.34 11.97 -31.34
C ASN A 510 49.90 11.32 -30.07
N CYS A 511 50.97 10.54 -30.15
CA CYS A 511 51.58 9.86 -29.00
C CYS A 511 53.06 10.24 -28.77
N ASP A 512 53.58 11.21 -29.52
CA ASP A 512 54.96 11.73 -29.43
C ASP A 512 56.06 10.65 -29.63
N LYS A 513 55.80 9.70 -30.55
CA LYS A 513 56.71 8.60 -30.84
C LYS A 513 57.35 8.70 -32.20
N TYR A 514 58.59 8.21 -32.30
CA TYR A 514 59.39 8.17 -33.51
C TYR A 514 59.57 6.74 -34.01
N PHE A 515 59.53 6.54 -35.31
CA PHE A 515 59.59 5.21 -35.90
C PHE A 515 60.60 5.20 -37.04
N GLY A 516 61.36 4.10 -37.19
CA GLY A 516 62.35 3.87 -38.25
C GLY A 516 61.76 3.28 -39.53
N ASP A 517 60.41 3.12 -39.59
CA ASP A 517 59.73 2.57 -40.77
C ASP A 517 58.35 3.18 -40.95
N ALA A 518 57.84 3.20 -42.19
CA ALA A 518 56.54 3.77 -42.56
C ALA A 518 55.34 3.04 -41.94
N ALA A 519 55.49 1.81 -41.48
CA ALA A 519 54.47 1.00 -40.88
C ALA A 519 54.40 1.20 -39.35
N ALA A 520 55.27 2.07 -38.79
CA ALA A 520 55.39 2.32 -37.33
C ALA A 520 55.63 1.06 -36.49
N THR A 521 56.35 0.06 -37.06
CA THR A 521 56.61 -1.20 -36.33
C THR A 521 57.92 -1.15 -35.56
N LYS A 522 58.82 -0.23 -35.89
CA LYS A 522 60.12 -0.06 -35.26
C LYS A 522 60.16 1.26 -34.50
N GLU A 523 59.74 1.28 -33.24
CA GLU A 523 59.89 2.47 -32.40
C GLU A 523 61.39 2.79 -32.15
N ILE A 524 61.75 4.05 -32.30
CA ILE A 524 63.10 4.59 -32.05
C ILE A 524 62.97 5.80 -31.12
N THR A 525 64.05 6.19 -30.47
CA THR A 525 64.09 7.43 -29.71
C THR A 525 64.34 8.64 -30.58
N LYS A 526 63.99 9.82 -30.12
CA LYS A 526 64.32 11.09 -30.80
C LYS A 526 65.84 11.22 -31.02
N ALA A 527 66.67 10.73 -30.11
CA ALA A 527 68.13 10.75 -30.24
C ALA A 527 68.59 9.87 -31.40
N ASP A 528 67.94 8.72 -31.65
CA ASP A 528 68.29 7.82 -32.74
C ASP A 528 68.02 8.42 -34.14
N THR A 529 67.15 9.46 -34.19
CA THR A 529 66.88 10.14 -35.47
C THR A 529 68.06 11.07 -35.90
N ILE A 530 68.94 11.46 -35.00
CA ILE A 530 69.97 12.44 -35.21
C ILE A 530 71.27 11.77 -35.73
N THR A 531 71.87 12.33 -36.76
CA THR A 531 73.19 11.94 -37.18
C THR A 531 74.18 13.05 -36.80
N GLU A 532 75.15 12.72 -35.99
CA GLU A 532 76.13 13.69 -35.46
C GLU A 532 76.90 14.41 -36.57
N LYS A 533 77.32 15.63 -36.25
CA LYS A 533 78.18 16.41 -37.18
C LYS A 533 79.45 15.67 -37.56
N LEU A 534 79.92 15.90 -38.79
CA LEU A 534 81.17 15.33 -39.25
C LEU A 534 82.35 15.97 -38.52
N SER A 535 83.26 15.14 -37.97
CA SER A 535 84.49 15.57 -37.34
C SER A 535 85.53 15.93 -38.45
N ASP A 536 86.49 16.84 -38.15
CA ASP A 536 87.54 17.21 -39.07
C ASP A 536 88.45 16.03 -39.46
N GLY A 537 88.19 15.41 -40.63
CA GLY A 537 88.96 14.25 -41.12
C GLY A 537 88.15 13.13 -41.78
N GLU A 538 86.84 13.16 -41.69
CA GLU A 538 85.99 12.14 -42.35
C GLU A 538 85.20 12.74 -43.54
N GLY A 539 85.27 12.05 -44.67
CA GLY A 539 84.47 12.39 -45.85
C GLY A 539 83.00 12.10 -45.62
N GLU A 540 82.14 12.72 -46.43
CA GLU A 540 80.69 12.59 -46.41
C GLU A 540 80.23 11.13 -46.16
N LYS A 541 79.67 10.82 -44.93
CA LYS A 541 79.05 9.52 -44.68
C LYS A 541 77.63 9.55 -45.20
N VAL A 542 77.38 8.83 -46.29
CA VAL A 542 76.01 8.54 -46.74
C VAL A 542 75.32 7.67 -45.69
N PRO A 543 74.07 8.00 -45.21
CA PRO A 543 73.34 7.18 -44.26
C PRO A 543 73.14 5.79 -44.85
N GLN A 544 73.66 4.75 -44.18
CA GLN A 544 73.40 3.37 -44.57
C GLN A 544 72.00 2.99 -44.13
N THR A 545 71.15 2.63 -45.08
CA THR A 545 69.95 1.85 -44.82
C THR A 545 70.38 0.46 -44.32
N GLY A 546 70.26 0.21 -43.02
CA GLY A 546 70.81 -0.99 -42.36
C GLY A 546 70.03 -2.24 -42.68
N GLU A 547 70.43 -3.03 -43.61
CA GLU A 547 70.14 -4.45 -43.61
C GLU A 547 71.22 -5.17 -42.79
N ASN A 548 70.84 -5.53 -41.58
CA ASN A 548 71.54 -6.58 -40.84
C ASN A 548 70.52 -7.74 -40.59
N SER A 549 70.50 -8.64 -41.58
CA SER A 549 69.72 -9.89 -41.47
C SER A 549 70.47 -10.89 -40.58
N ASN A 550 70.10 -10.94 -39.31
CA ASN A 550 70.47 -12.02 -38.44
C ASN A 550 69.51 -13.21 -38.65
N ILE A 551 69.73 -13.96 -39.74
CA ILE A 551 68.94 -15.15 -40.14
C ILE A 551 68.92 -16.25 -39.03
N MET A 552 69.94 -16.27 -38.18
CA MET A 552 70.05 -17.29 -37.13
C MET A 552 69.07 -17.09 -35.91
N LEU A 553 68.52 -15.88 -35.71
CA LEU A 553 67.58 -15.62 -34.61
C LEU A 553 66.15 -16.04 -34.98
N TRP A 554 65.78 -16.05 -36.27
CA TRP A 554 64.46 -16.44 -36.72
C TRP A 554 64.20 -17.96 -36.70
N ILE A 555 65.28 -18.77 -36.84
CA ILE A 555 65.17 -20.23 -36.77
C ILE A 555 64.89 -20.69 -35.33
N ALA A 556 65.37 -20.00 -34.29
CA ALA A 556 65.11 -20.33 -32.90
C ALA A 556 63.66 -20.00 -32.42
N LEU A 557 63.04 -19.00 -33.01
CA LEU A 557 61.65 -18.61 -32.66
C LEU A 557 60.59 -19.51 -33.32
N PHE A 558 60.89 -20.13 -34.48
CA PHE A 558 59.97 -21.05 -35.15
C PHE A 558 59.85 -22.44 -34.46
N VAL A 559 60.84 -22.84 -33.69
CA VAL A 559 60.81 -24.12 -32.95
C VAL A 559 60.04 -24.00 -31.64
N ILE A 560 59.92 -22.81 -31.04
CA ILE A 560 59.23 -22.61 -29.78
C ILE A 560 57.69 -22.40 -29.98
N SER A 561 57.28 -21.89 -31.14
CA SER A 561 55.83 -21.71 -31.45
C SER A 561 55.11 -22.99 -31.88
N GLY A 562 55.84 -23.98 -32.39
CA GLY A 562 55.30 -25.29 -32.80
C GLY A 562 54.90 -26.22 -31.67
N CYS A 563 55.46 -26.07 -30.47
CA CYS A 563 55.14 -26.92 -29.32
C CYS A 563 53.97 -26.46 -28.45
N ALA A 564 53.47 -25.23 -28.62
CA ALA A 564 52.34 -24.70 -27.85
C ALA A 564 50.96 -25.06 -28.43
N LEU A 565 50.85 -25.46 -29.69
CA LEU A 565 49.60 -25.81 -30.35
C LEU A 565 49.18 -27.28 -30.23
N THR A 566 50.04 -28.16 -29.77
CA THR A 566 49.71 -29.59 -29.54
C THR A 566 49.29 -29.91 -28.11
N GLY A 567 49.47 -29.00 -27.12
CA GLY A 567 49.08 -29.19 -25.73
C GLY A 567 47.59 -28.86 -25.42
N ALA A 568 46.96 -28.03 -26.24
CA ALA A 568 45.62 -27.57 -25.99
C ALA A 568 44.48 -28.50 -26.50
N ALA A 569 44.84 -29.51 -27.32
CA ALA A 569 43.86 -30.43 -27.92
C ALA A 569 43.53 -31.66 -27.03
N PHE A 570 44.30 -31.92 -25.96
CA PHE A 570 44.13 -33.11 -25.10
C PHE A 570 43.34 -32.87 -23.80
N ILE A 571 43.03 -31.62 -23.41
CA ILE A 571 42.32 -31.30 -22.17
C ILE A 571 40.80 -31.12 -22.36
N SER A 572 40.31 -31.03 -23.61
CA SER A 572 38.89 -30.78 -23.90
C SER A 572 38.02 -32.04 -24.06
N ARG A 573 38.54 -33.26 -23.82
CA ARG A 573 37.78 -34.52 -24.02
C ARG A 573 37.48 -35.34 -22.77
N LYS A 574 37.57 -34.77 -21.58
CA LYS A 574 37.25 -35.49 -20.31
C LYS A 574 36.28 -34.73 -19.40
N LYS A 575 35.23 -34.15 -19.92
CA LYS A 575 34.08 -33.71 -19.11
C LYS A 575 32.74 -33.82 -19.88
N LYS A 576 32.39 -35.05 -20.23
CA LYS A 576 31.02 -35.45 -20.56
C LYS A 576 30.86 -36.93 -20.22
N SER A 577 30.64 -37.26 -18.97
CA SER A 577 29.87 -38.40 -18.43
C SER A 577 30.03 -38.38 -16.91
N PHE A 578 29.08 -37.81 -16.28
CA PHE A 578 28.40 -38.31 -15.06
C PHE A 578 27.26 -37.30 -14.80
#